data_a8748d056023bb8147af4acfe56c8d3a
#
_entry.id   a8748d056023bb8147af4acfe56c8d3a
#
_cell.length_a   1.000
_cell.length_b   1.000
_cell.length_c   1.000
_cell.angle_alpha   90.00
_cell.angle_beta   90.00
_cell.angle_gamma   90.00
#
_symmetry.space_group_name_H-M   'P 1'
#
loop_
_entity.id
_entity.type
_entity.pdbx_description
1 polymer ?
#
loop_
_entity_poly.entity_id
_entity_poly.type
_entity_poly.pdbx_seq_one_letter_code
_entity_poly.pdbx_strand_id
1 'polypeptide(L)'
;MTDWVQLLIATATALLGALGLAYWAYRAQSDRSALVGLYLLFGIPAVLLLLAGTAVLVRGDRVLGPMLLLIGLGLGLPLLRPFREALARVTPLDPDSAIDMTGLSIVLGLLGLFVGNSLAPMADDPPELIPSVGIVELLVQAAFLVAIAYIAVGLPYWRDLRAATERLGIVAPDPRTIGIAIAATFACFVVAAIAGLVSQQFDPGLSESLDEVVDQITAQVQNPIGAVVLGASAGIGEEAIFRGALQPRYGIIIPSLLFMMLHGPQYGFNLALLGLLAVSI
;
A
#
# COMPACT_ATOMS: atom_id res chain seq x y z
N MET A 1 -22.28 18.60 -3.94
CA MET A 1 -22.47 17.14 -3.98
C MET A 1 -22.05 16.66 -2.61
N THR A 2 -22.80 15.79 -1.98
CA THR A 2 -22.44 15.29 -0.64
C THR A 2 -21.14 14.49 -0.76
N ASP A 3 -20.25 14.60 0.24
CA ASP A 3 -18.93 13.95 0.26
C ASP A 3 -19.00 12.44 -0.01
N TRP A 4 -20.11 11.80 0.40
CA TRP A 4 -20.41 10.39 0.14
C TRP A 4 -20.57 10.03 -1.34
N VAL A 5 -21.18 10.90 -2.14
CA VAL A 5 -21.33 10.65 -3.58
C VAL A 5 -19.98 10.70 -4.26
N GLN A 6 -19.11 11.61 -3.84
CA GLN A 6 -17.75 11.70 -4.38
C GLN A 6 -16.92 10.46 -4.00
N LEU A 7 -16.99 10.01 -2.74
CA LEU A 7 -16.33 8.80 -2.27
C LEU A 7 -16.78 7.57 -3.06
N LEU A 8 -18.08 7.37 -3.25
CA LEU A 8 -18.63 6.24 -4.01
C LEU A 8 -18.22 6.28 -5.49
N ILE A 9 -18.23 7.46 -6.12
CA ILE A 9 -17.78 7.61 -7.51
C ILE A 9 -16.29 7.29 -7.62
N ALA A 10 -15.47 7.82 -6.73
CA ALA A 10 -14.03 7.58 -6.72
C ALA A 10 -13.72 6.08 -6.53
N THR A 11 -14.37 5.45 -5.55
CA THR A 11 -14.24 4.01 -5.26
C THR A 11 -14.65 3.16 -6.47
N ALA A 12 -15.81 3.44 -7.06
CA ALA A 12 -16.29 2.72 -8.24
C ALA A 12 -15.35 2.90 -9.45
N THR A 13 -14.87 4.12 -9.68
CA THR A 13 -13.92 4.42 -10.76
C THR A 13 -12.61 3.67 -10.58
N ALA A 14 -12.08 3.64 -9.36
CA ALA A 14 -10.85 2.92 -9.04
C ALA A 14 -11.02 1.40 -9.23
N LEU A 15 -12.15 0.82 -8.81
CA LEU A 15 -12.45 -0.61 -9.01
C LEU A 15 -12.59 -0.96 -10.49
N LEU A 16 -13.27 -0.13 -11.27
CA LEU A 16 -13.39 -0.32 -12.72
C LEU A 16 -12.03 -0.22 -13.42
N GLY A 17 -11.19 0.74 -13.00
CA GLY A 17 -9.82 0.87 -13.48
C GLY A 17 -8.97 -0.36 -13.15
N ALA A 18 -9.06 -0.86 -11.92
CA ALA A 18 -8.37 -2.07 -11.48
C ALA A 18 -8.82 -3.32 -12.26
N LEU A 19 -10.13 -3.49 -12.47
CA LEU A 19 -10.67 -4.57 -13.31
C LEU A 19 -10.16 -4.47 -14.75
N GLY A 20 -10.23 -3.28 -15.35
CA GLY A 20 -9.74 -3.07 -16.71
C GLY A 20 -8.25 -3.38 -16.84
N LEU A 21 -7.43 -2.95 -15.89
CA LEU A 21 -6.00 -3.20 -15.89
C LEU A 21 -5.66 -4.68 -15.65
N ALA A 22 -6.37 -5.33 -14.74
CA ALA A 22 -6.22 -6.79 -14.49
C ALA A 22 -6.60 -7.61 -15.74
N TYR A 23 -7.69 -7.23 -16.43
CA TYR A 23 -8.06 -7.84 -17.70
C TYR A 23 -6.97 -7.63 -18.77
N TRP A 24 -6.45 -6.41 -18.86
CA TRP A 24 -5.40 -6.08 -19.82
C TRP A 24 -4.11 -6.88 -19.55
N ALA A 25 -3.68 -6.94 -18.29
CA ALA A 25 -2.52 -7.74 -17.88
C ALA A 25 -2.72 -9.25 -18.16
N TYR A 26 -3.94 -9.76 -17.94
CA TYR A 26 -4.29 -11.13 -18.29
C TYR A 26 -4.20 -11.38 -19.81
N ARG A 27 -4.77 -10.49 -20.62
CA ARG A 27 -4.68 -10.58 -22.10
C ARG A 27 -3.22 -10.53 -22.58
N ALA A 28 -2.39 -9.72 -21.95
CA ALA A 28 -0.99 -9.54 -22.31
C ALA A 28 -0.12 -10.80 -22.10
N GLN A 29 -0.61 -11.81 -21.38
CA GLN A 29 0.07 -13.12 -21.26
C GLN A 29 0.15 -13.88 -22.60
N SER A 30 -0.80 -13.67 -23.49
CA SER A 30 -0.88 -14.36 -24.78
C SER A 30 -0.95 -13.45 -26.00
N ASP A 31 -1.25 -12.16 -25.80
CA ASP A 31 -1.43 -11.16 -26.86
C ASP A 31 -0.28 -10.14 -26.81
N ARG A 32 0.57 -10.18 -27.84
CA ARG A 32 1.72 -9.27 -27.97
C ARG A 32 1.30 -7.80 -28.09
N SER A 33 0.17 -7.51 -28.72
CA SER A 33 -0.32 -6.12 -28.85
C SER A 33 -0.78 -5.57 -27.49
N ALA A 34 -1.45 -6.40 -26.69
CA ALA A 34 -1.82 -6.06 -25.33
C ALA A 34 -0.56 -5.85 -24.45
N LEU A 35 0.48 -6.68 -24.61
CA LEU A 35 1.74 -6.50 -23.90
C LEU A 35 2.44 -5.18 -24.27
N VAL A 36 2.53 -4.87 -25.57
CA VAL A 36 3.07 -3.57 -26.02
C VAL A 36 2.29 -2.41 -25.44
N GLY A 37 0.96 -2.51 -25.41
CA GLY A 37 0.11 -1.50 -24.78
C GLY A 37 0.42 -1.27 -23.30
N LEU A 38 0.70 -2.34 -22.52
CA LEU A 38 1.14 -2.21 -21.12
C LEU A 38 2.51 -1.53 -21.00
N TYR A 39 3.45 -1.88 -21.88
CA TYR A 39 4.75 -1.19 -21.92
C TYR A 39 4.60 0.31 -22.20
N LEU A 40 3.68 0.70 -23.08
CA LEU A 40 3.40 2.11 -23.36
C LEU A 40 2.66 2.78 -22.18
N LEU A 41 1.69 2.09 -21.58
CA LEU A 41 0.91 2.60 -20.43
C LEU A 41 1.80 2.97 -19.25
N PHE A 42 2.78 2.15 -18.91
CA PHE A 42 3.71 2.39 -17.80
C PHE A 42 4.98 3.13 -18.24
N GLY A 43 5.49 2.84 -19.43
CA GLY A 43 6.76 3.39 -19.92
C GLY A 43 6.70 4.87 -20.28
N ILE A 44 5.61 5.32 -20.93
CA ILE A 44 5.47 6.74 -21.26
C ILE A 44 5.41 7.60 -19.98
N PRO A 45 4.51 7.34 -19.01
CA PRO A 45 4.53 8.06 -17.74
C PRO A 45 5.87 7.96 -16.99
N ALA A 46 6.50 6.79 -16.98
CA ALA A 46 7.80 6.62 -16.34
C ALA A 46 8.86 7.57 -16.91
N VAL A 47 8.99 7.62 -18.25
CA VAL A 47 9.95 8.52 -18.90
C VAL A 47 9.63 9.99 -18.65
N LEU A 48 8.34 10.36 -18.75
CA LEU A 48 7.92 11.75 -18.51
C LEU A 48 8.19 12.17 -17.06
N LEU A 49 7.94 11.30 -16.09
CA LEU A 49 8.21 11.56 -14.68
C LEU A 49 9.72 11.66 -14.40
N LEU A 50 10.56 10.82 -15.02
CA LEU A 50 12.00 10.90 -14.91
C LEU A 50 12.55 12.22 -15.49
N LEU A 51 12.07 12.63 -16.64
CA LEU A 51 12.44 13.90 -17.26
C LEU A 51 11.98 15.10 -16.42
N ALA A 52 10.71 15.10 -15.99
CA ALA A 52 10.16 16.16 -15.16
C ALA A 52 10.86 16.23 -13.80
N GLY A 53 11.06 15.08 -13.14
CA GLY A 53 11.76 15.00 -11.86
C GLY A 53 13.20 15.51 -11.94
N THR A 54 13.92 15.16 -13.00
CA THR A 54 15.27 15.69 -13.24
C THR A 54 15.24 17.20 -13.44
N ALA A 55 14.30 17.72 -14.25
CA ALA A 55 14.19 19.16 -14.50
C ALA A 55 13.82 19.95 -13.23
N VAL A 56 12.94 19.40 -12.40
CA VAL A 56 12.52 20.00 -11.12
C VAL A 56 13.67 19.97 -10.11
N LEU A 57 14.40 18.85 -10.02
CA LEU A 57 15.56 18.71 -9.15
C LEU A 57 16.68 19.71 -9.52
N VAL A 58 16.96 19.88 -10.82
CA VAL A 58 17.96 20.85 -11.30
C VAL A 58 17.54 22.29 -10.98
N ARG A 59 16.25 22.59 -10.89
CA ARG A 59 15.72 23.88 -10.44
C ARG A 59 15.82 24.10 -8.92
N GLY A 60 16.27 23.08 -8.17
CA GLY A 60 16.54 23.16 -6.74
C GLY A 60 15.41 22.65 -5.85
N ASP A 61 14.32 22.12 -6.41
CA ASP A 61 13.27 21.50 -5.60
C ASP A 61 13.70 20.08 -5.18
N ARG A 62 14.05 19.97 -3.90
CA ARG A 62 14.57 18.74 -3.29
C ARG A 62 13.50 17.80 -2.75
N VAL A 63 12.23 18.14 -2.90
CA VAL A 63 11.07 17.30 -2.50
C VAL A 63 10.37 16.74 -3.73
N LEU A 64 9.83 17.62 -4.58
CA LEU A 64 9.08 17.21 -5.76
C LEU A 64 9.96 16.49 -6.79
N GLY A 65 11.20 16.95 -7.00
CA GLY A 65 12.13 16.33 -7.94
C GLY A 65 12.40 14.86 -7.63
N PRO A 66 12.92 14.52 -6.43
CA PRO A 66 13.11 13.13 -6.02
C PRO A 66 11.83 12.30 -6.03
N MET A 67 10.68 12.85 -5.60
CA MET A 67 9.40 12.15 -5.64
C MET A 67 9.03 11.70 -7.05
N LEU A 68 9.10 12.61 -8.04
CA LEU A 68 8.82 12.28 -9.44
C LEU A 68 9.80 11.24 -10.00
N LEU A 69 11.08 11.33 -9.63
CA LEU A 69 12.09 10.33 -10.02
C LEU A 69 11.77 8.95 -9.44
N LEU A 70 11.42 8.87 -8.16
CA LEU A 70 11.08 7.60 -7.50
C LEU A 70 9.84 6.95 -8.11
N ILE A 71 8.80 7.74 -8.39
CA ILE A 71 7.60 7.24 -9.09
C ILE A 71 7.97 6.74 -10.48
N GLY A 72 8.73 7.54 -11.25
CA GLY A 72 9.16 7.16 -12.60
C GLY A 72 10.00 5.89 -12.62
N LEU A 73 10.94 5.73 -11.68
CA LEU A 73 11.71 4.49 -11.51
C LEU A 73 10.80 3.32 -11.12
N GLY A 74 9.89 3.51 -10.19
CA GLY A 74 8.95 2.48 -9.75
C GLY A 74 8.07 1.95 -10.87
N LEU A 75 7.57 2.84 -11.75
CA LEU A 75 6.78 2.44 -12.91
C LEU A 75 7.63 1.79 -14.01
N GLY A 76 8.86 2.28 -14.22
CA GLY A 76 9.69 1.91 -15.36
C GLY A 76 10.59 0.69 -15.14
N LEU A 77 11.19 0.52 -13.96
CA LEU A 77 12.12 -0.59 -13.69
C LEU A 77 11.49 -1.96 -13.91
N PRO A 78 10.22 -2.24 -13.51
CA PRO A 78 9.60 -3.53 -13.77
C PRO A 78 9.38 -3.84 -15.25
N LEU A 79 9.41 -2.86 -16.14
CA LEU A 79 9.35 -3.11 -17.58
C LEU A 79 10.63 -3.75 -18.09
N LEU A 80 11.75 -3.60 -17.41
CA LEU A 80 13.03 -4.18 -17.77
C LEU A 80 13.10 -5.65 -17.32
N ARG A 81 13.20 -6.57 -18.26
CA ARG A 81 13.32 -8.01 -17.95
C ARG A 81 14.49 -8.34 -17.03
N PRO A 82 15.71 -7.78 -17.21
CA PRO A 82 16.83 -8.04 -16.29
C PRO A 82 16.54 -7.64 -14.85
N PHE A 83 15.76 -6.58 -14.62
CA PHE A 83 15.34 -6.18 -13.29
C PHE A 83 14.43 -7.23 -12.65
N ARG A 84 13.43 -7.72 -13.39
CA ARG A 84 12.53 -8.79 -12.92
C ARG A 84 13.28 -10.10 -12.65
N GLU A 85 14.21 -10.48 -13.53
CA GLU A 85 15.08 -11.65 -13.34
C GLU A 85 15.96 -11.55 -12.08
N ALA A 86 16.50 -10.35 -11.81
CA ALA A 86 17.27 -10.11 -10.59
C ALA A 86 16.38 -10.24 -9.33
N LEU A 87 15.17 -9.69 -9.39
CA LEU A 87 14.23 -9.76 -8.27
C LEU A 87 13.68 -11.17 -8.04
N ALA A 88 13.45 -11.94 -9.10
CA ALA A 88 13.00 -13.33 -9.06
C ALA A 88 14.00 -14.29 -8.36
N ARG A 89 15.25 -13.87 -8.15
CA ARG A 89 16.24 -14.67 -7.38
C ARG A 89 15.97 -14.66 -5.87
N VAL A 90 15.22 -13.66 -5.40
CA VAL A 90 14.97 -13.45 -3.97
C VAL A 90 13.47 -13.33 -3.64
N THR A 91 12.61 -13.40 -4.65
CA THR A 91 11.15 -13.35 -4.50
C THR A 91 10.49 -14.41 -5.38
N PRO A 92 9.23 -14.80 -5.09
CA PRO A 92 8.45 -15.73 -5.93
C PRO A 92 7.97 -15.13 -7.26
N LEU A 93 8.42 -13.94 -7.65
CA LEU A 93 8.04 -13.23 -8.89
C LEU A 93 8.34 -14.09 -10.12
N ASP A 94 7.38 -14.19 -11.04
CA ASP A 94 7.61 -14.71 -12.39
C ASP A 94 8.08 -13.58 -13.32
N PRO A 95 9.35 -13.59 -13.78
CA PRO A 95 9.90 -12.50 -14.59
C PRO A 95 9.28 -12.41 -15.99
N ASP A 96 8.63 -13.47 -16.48
CA ASP A 96 7.98 -13.51 -17.79
C ASP A 96 6.48 -13.19 -17.71
N SER A 97 5.90 -13.10 -16.51
CA SER A 97 4.49 -12.79 -16.30
C SER A 97 4.19 -11.30 -16.50
N ALA A 98 3.30 -10.99 -17.47
CA ALA A 98 2.77 -9.64 -17.65
C ALA A 98 1.93 -9.17 -16.46
N ILE A 99 1.29 -10.11 -15.74
CA ILE A 99 0.52 -9.81 -14.52
C ILE A 99 1.46 -9.37 -13.41
N ASP A 100 2.57 -10.09 -13.21
CA ASP A 100 3.55 -9.77 -12.17
C ASP A 100 4.28 -8.46 -12.47
N MET A 101 4.63 -8.24 -13.74
CA MET A 101 5.19 -6.97 -14.22
C MET A 101 4.26 -5.80 -13.91
N THR A 102 2.97 -5.91 -14.28
CA THR A 102 1.97 -4.87 -14.08
C THR A 102 1.77 -4.57 -12.59
N GLY A 103 1.58 -5.59 -11.77
CA GLY A 103 1.43 -5.42 -10.32
C GLY A 103 2.67 -4.83 -9.67
N LEU A 104 3.87 -5.26 -10.07
CA LEU A 104 5.13 -4.72 -9.57
C LEU A 104 5.31 -3.23 -9.94
N SER A 105 4.93 -2.83 -11.17
CA SER A 105 4.97 -1.42 -11.58
C SER A 105 4.07 -0.55 -10.71
N ILE A 106 2.87 -1.01 -10.38
CA ILE A 106 1.96 -0.30 -9.47
C ILE A 106 2.57 -0.22 -8.06
N VAL A 107 3.01 -1.35 -7.51
CA VAL A 107 3.54 -1.43 -6.15
C VAL A 107 4.78 -0.55 -5.98
N LEU A 108 5.74 -0.61 -6.90
CA LEU A 108 6.94 0.22 -6.82
C LEU A 108 6.66 1.69 -7.17
N GLY A 109 5.70 1.98 -8.05
CA GLY A 109 5.24 3.35 -8.31
C GLY A 109 4.61 4.00 -7.07
N LEU A 110 3.74 3.27 -6.37
CA LEU A 110 3.15 3.70 -5.10
C LEU A 110 4.22 3.84 -4.01
N LEU A 111 5.15 2.88 -3.90
CA LEU A 111 6.26 2.98 -2.97
C LEU A 111 7.08 4.25 -3.23
N GLY A 112 7.39 4.55 -4.51
CA GLY A 112 8.08 5.78 -4.89
C GLY A 112 7.32 7.05 -4.53
N LEU A 113 5.99 7.05 -4.68
CA LEU A 113 5.12 8.15 -4.28
C LEU A 113 5.18 8.39 -2.77
N PHE A 114 5.00 7.35 -1.96
CA PHE A 114 4.96 7.48 -0.50
C PHE A 114 6.34 7.80 0.09
N VAL A 115 7.41 7.18 -0.41
CA VAL A 115 8.78 7.57 -0.04
C VAL A 115 9.04 9.03 -0.39
N GLY A 116 8.70 9.45 -1.61
CA GLY A 116 8.89 10.83 -2.04
C GLY A 116 8.10 11.83 -1.19
N ASN A 117 6.85 11.50 -0.85
CA ASN A 117 6.03 12.34 0.01
C ASN A 117 6.59 12.43 1.45
N SER A 118 7.17 11.35 1.97
CA SER A 118 7.79 11.33 3.30
C SER A 118 9.13 12.10 3.36
N LEU A 119 9.69 12.51 2.23
CA LEU A 119 10.84 13.41 2.17
C LEU A 119 10.45 14.89 2.32
N ALA A 120 9.16 15.21 2.21
CA ALA A 120 8.68 16.55 2.50
C ALA A 120 8.90 16.86 3.99
N PRO A 121 9.38 18.08 4.34
CA PRO A 121 9.42 18.51 5.72
C PRO A 121 8.00 18.36 6.32
N MET A 122 7.91 17.82 7.51
CA MET A 122 6.65 17.92 8.26
C MET A 122 6.36 19.41 8.43
N ALA A 123 5.12 19.83 8.17
CA ALA A 123 4.73 21.19 8.42
C ALA A 123 4.94 21.51 9.92
N ASP A 124 5.52 22.68 10.23
CA ASP A 124 5.75 23.11 11.61
C ASP A 124 4.43 23.20 12.40
N ASP A 125 3.33 23.44 11.68
CA ASP A 125 1.97 23.35 12.21
C ASP A 125 1.24 22.14 11.60
N PRO A 126 0.62 21.26 12.41
CA PRO A 126 -0.26 20.22 11.89
C PRO A 126 -1.35 20.88 11.03
N PRO A 127 -1.76 20.26 9.92
CA PRO A 127 -2.82 20.81 9.09
C PRO A 127 -4.06 21.09 9.97
N GLU A 128 -4.59 22.30 9.89
CA GLU A 128 -5.69 22.81 10.75
C GLU A 128 -6.93 21.89 10.80
N LEU A 129 -7.07 20.97 9.86
CA LEU A 129 -8.16 19.99 9.78
C LEU A 129 -7.68 18.70 9.12
N ILE A 130 -7.27 17.74 9.93
CA ILE A 130 -7.17 16.35 9.47
C ILE A 130 -8.58 15.75 9.52
N PRO A 131 -9.15 15.28 8.39
CA PRO A 131 -10.49 14.69 8.41
C PRO A 131 -10.52 13.47 9.33
N SER A 132 -11.42 13.47 10.31
CA SER A 132 -11.65 12.29 11.14
C SER A 132 -12.37 11.20 10.35
N VAL A 133 -12.01 9.94 10.59
CA VAL A 133 -12.56 8.77 9.89
C VAL A 133 -13.75 8.21 10.67
N GLY A 134 -14.90 8.08 10.01
CA GLY A 134 -16.09 7.48 10.58
C GLY A 134 -16.20 5.97 10.30
N ILE A 135 -17.15 5.33 10.96
CA ILE A 135 -17.41 3.87 10.80
C ILE A 135 -17.69 3.52 9.33
N VAL A 136 -18.45 4.34 8.63
CA VAL A 136 -18.85 4.03 7.24
C VAL A 136 -17.66 4.15 6.29
N GLU A 137 -16.80 5.16 6.48
CA GLU A 137 -15.56 5.30 5.73
C GLU A 137 -14.65 4.09 5.91
N LEU A 138 -14.49 3.61 7.15
CA LEU A 138 -13.70 2.42 7.44
C LEU A 138 -14.25 1.16 6.75
N LEU A 139 -15.59 0.98 6.77
CA LEU A 139 -16.22 -0.15 6.11
C LEU A 139 -16.10 -0.07 4.57
N VAL A 140 -16.26 1.12 4.00
CA VAL A 140 -16.05 1.34 2.56
C VAL A 140 -14.59 1.08 2.17
N GLN A 141 -13.63 1.56 2.96
CA GLN A 141 -12.21 1.31 2.76
C GLN A 141 -11.90 -0.20 2.82
N ALA A 142 -12.38 -0.90 3.84
CA ALA A 142 -12.16 -2.34 3.97
C ALA A 142 -12.75 -3.11 2.77
N ALA A 143 -13.99 -2.80 2.38
CA ALA A 143 -14.63 -3.41 1.23
C ALA A 143 -13.86 -3.14 -0.07
N PHE A 144 -13.36 -1.92 -0.25
CA PHE A 144 -12.51 -1.53 -1.38
C PHE A 144 -11.21 -2.33 -1.42
N LEU A 145 -10.48 -2.41 -0.30
CA LEU A 145 -9.22 -3.14 -0.20
C LEU A 145 -9.42 -4.64 -0.46
N VAL A 146 -10.47 -5.23 0.09
CA VAL A 146 -10.83 -6.63 -0.17
C VAL A 146 -11.15 -6.84 -1.65
N ALA A 147 -11.96 -5.96 -2.26
CA ALA A 147 -12.28 -6.06 -3.68
C ALA A 147 -11.03 -5.96 -4.58
N ILE A 148 -10.12 -5.01 -4.27
CA ILE A 148 -8.82 -4.89 -4.96
C ILE A 148 -7.97 -6.16 -4.77
N ALA A 149 -7.96 -6.76 -3.56
CA ALA A 149 -7.23 -8.00 -3.32
C ALA A 149 -7.76 -9.15 -4.19
N TYR A 150 -9.09 -9.32 -4.29
CA TYR A 150 -9.69 -10.31 -5.18
C TYR A 150 -9.36 -10.08 -6.64
N ILE A 151 -9.41 -8.83 -7.11
CA ILE A 151 -9.02 -8.47 -8.48
C ILE A 151 -7.53 -8.79 -8.71
N ALA A 152 -6.66 -8.42 -7.79
CA ALA A 152 -5.22 -8.63 -7.88
C ALA A 152 -4.83 -10.12 -7.94
N VAL A 153 -5.59 -10.99 -7.24
CA VAL A 153 -5.34 -12.45 -7.33
C VAL A 153 -6.04 -13.11 -8.50
N GLY A 154 -6.83 -12.37 -9.28
CA GLY A 154 -7.32 -12.84 -10.57
C GLY A 154 -8.80 -13.09 -10.73
N LEU A 155 -9.62 -12.69 -9.77
CA LEU A 155 -11.07 -12.68 -9.93
C LEU A 155 -11.47 -11.49 -10.83
N PRO A 156 -12.30 -11.67 -11.87
CA PRO A 156 -12.95 -12.88 -12.35
C PRO A 156 -12.24 -13.57 -13.54
N TYR A 157 -11.03 -13.17 -13.90
CA TYR A 157 -10.47 -13.47 -15.23
C TYR A 157 -9.75 -14.81 -15.33
N TRP A 158 -8.97 -15.21 -14.30
CA TRP A 158 -8.23 -16.49 -14.30
C TRP A 158 -8.40 -17.30 -13.02
N ARG A 159 -9.23 -16.84 -12.08
CA ARG A 159 -9.68 -17.60 -10.91
C ARG A 159 -11.18 -17.38 -10.69
N ASP A 160 -11.85 -18.44 -10.26
CA ASP A 160 -13.18 -18.34 -9.69
C ASP A 160 -13.13 -17.83 -8.24
N LEU A 161 -14.28 -17.56 -7.63
CA LEU A 161 -14.37 -17.02 -6.29
C LEU A 161 -13.70 -17.94 -5.25
N ARG A 162 -13.86 -19.26 -5.37
CA ARG A 162 -13.27 -20.21 -4.42
C ARG A 162 -11.75 -20.20 -4.50
N ALA A 163 -11.18 -20.33 -5.68
CA ALA A 163 -9.75 -20.32 -5.90
C ALA A 163 -9.11 -18.96 -5.53
N ALA A 164 -9.82 -17.84 -5.73
CA ALA A 164 -9.38 -16.53 -5.29
C ALA A 164 -9.39 -16.40 -3.76
N THR A 165 -10.43 -16.89 -3.08
CA THR A 165 -10.56 -16.90 -1.62
C THR A 165 -9.47 -17.77 -0.97
N GLU A 166 -9.25 -18.98 -1.48
CA GLU A 166 -8.17 -19.86 -1.04
C GLU A 166 -6.79 -19.21 -1.26
N ARG A 167 -6.60 -18.52 -2.39
CA ARG A 167 -5.36 -17.82 -2.72
C ARG A 167 -5.08 -16.63 -1.80
N LEU A 168 -6.10 -15.95 -1.31
CA LEU A 168 -5.99 -14.88 -0.33
C LEU A 168 -5.76 -15.40 1.11
N GLY A 169 -5.81 -16.71 1.32
CA GLY A 169 -5.69 -17.30 2.65
C GLY A 169 -6.92 -17.09 3.53
N ILE A 170 -8.07 -16.72 2.93
CA ILE A 170 -9.32 -16.53 3.66
C ILE A 170 -9.96 -17.91 3.89
N VAL A 171 -9.51 -18.55 4.97
CA VAL A 171 -9.96 -19.89 5.39
C VAL A 171 -10.40 -19.84 6.85
N ALA A 172 -11.29 -20.76 7.24
CA ALA A 172 -11.67 -20.87 8.67
C ALA A 172 -10.44 -21.25 9.50
N PRO A 173 -10.06 -20.45 10.52
CA PRO A 173 -8.90 -20.71 11.31
C PRO A 173 -9.12 -21.92 12.25
N ASP A 174 -8.10 -22.74 12.42
CA ASP A 174 -8.09 -23.76 13.48
C ASP A 174 -7.71 -23.14 14.84
N PRO A 175 -7.95 -23.84 15.98
CA PRO A 175 -7.65 -23.32 17.31
C PRO A 175 -6.16 -22.97 17.51
N ARG A 176 -5.23 -23.67 16.85
CA ARG A 176 -3.80 -23.40 16.91
C ARG A 176 -3.49 -22.08 16.22
N THR A 177 -4.05 -21.86 15.05
CA THR A 177 -3.91 -20.60 14.30
C THR A 177 -4.44 -19.42 15.10
N ILE A 178 -5.61 -19.58 15.76
CA ILE A 178 -6.16 -18.55 16.66
C ILE A 178 -5.17 -18.25 17.81
N GLY A 179 -4.63 -19.28 18.46
CA GLY A 179 -3.66 -19.10 19.54
C GLY A 179 -2.38 -18.38 19.08
N ILE A 180 -1.86 -18.72 17.91
CA ILE A 180 -0.71 -18.05 17.31
C ILE A 180 -1.04 -16.58 17.00
N ALA A 181 -2.21 -16.30 16.43
CA ALA A 181 -2.63 -14.93 16.11
C ALA A 181 -2.73 -14.06 17.38
N ILE A 182 -3.31 -14.59 18.47
CA ILE A 182 -3.38 -13.89 19.75
C ILE A 182 -1.97 -13.61 20.27
N ALA A 183 -1.07 -14.61 20.29
CA ALA A 183 0.31 -14.44 20.75
C ALA A 183 1.08 -13.42 19.90
N ALA A 184 0.92 -13.45 18.56
CA ALA A 184 1.52 -12.50 17.65
C ALA A 184 1.00 -11.06 17.91
N THR A 185 -0.30 -10.91 18.14
CA THR A 185 -0.89 -9.61 18.51
C THR A 185 -0.24 -9.03 19.75
N PHE A 186 -0.07 -9.82 20.82
CA PHE A 186 0.63 -9.37 22.02
C PHE A 186 2.09 -9.01 21.74
N ALA A 187 2.80 -9.80 20.92
CA ALA A 187 4.17 -9.49 20.55
C ALA A 187 4.25 -8.15 19.77
N CYS A 188 3.32 -7.91 18.85
CA CYS A 188 3.23 -6.64 18.12
C CYS A 188 2.96 -5.46 19.08
N PHE A 189 2.08 -5.62 20.07
CA PHE A 189 1.86 -4.57 21.09
C PHE A 189 3.13 -4.27 21.89
N VAL A 190 3.91 -5.30 22.27
CA VAL A 190 5.18 -5.09 22.96
C VAL A 190 6.17 -4.33 22.09
N VAL A 191 6.30 -4.70 20.82
CA VAL A 191 7.18 -4.00 19.86
C VAL A 191 6.74 -2.55 19.69
N ALA A 192 5.43 -2.31 19.51
CA ALA A 192 4.88 -0.96 19.35
C ALA A 192 5.10 -0.11 20.62
N ALA A 193 4.89 -0.69 21.81
CA ALA A 193 5.14 -0.01 23.09
C ALA A 193 6.62 0.37 23.24
N ILE A 194 7.55 -0.55 22.93
CA ILE A 194 8.99 -0.28 22.97
C ILE A 194 9.35 0.83 21.97
N ALA A 195 8.83 0.77 20.74
CA ALA A 195 9.09 1.79 19.73
C ALA A 195 8.56 3.17 20.17
N GLY A 196 7.36 3.22 20.79
CA GLY A 196 6.79 4.44 21.34
C GLY A 196 7.63 5.01 22.49
N LEU A 197 8.06 4.20 23.44
CA LEU A 197 8.93 4.64 24.55
C LEU A 197 10.28 5.16 24.04
N VAL A 198 10.87 4.48 23.05
CA VAL A 198 12.11 4.91 22.43
C VAL A 198 11.90 6.24 21.68
N SER A 199 10.82 6.37 20.90
CA SER A 199 10.49 7.62 20.20
C SER A 199 10.31 8.77 21.19
N GLN A 200 9.56 8.56 22.26
CA GLN A 200 9.34 9.57 23.31
C GLN A 200 10.64 10.02 23.99
N GLN A 201 11.61 9.11 24.16
CA GLN A 201 12.90 9.43 24.74
C GLN A 201 13.81 10.24 23.82
N PHE A 202 13.76 9.99 22.52
CA PHE A 202 14.65 10.64 21.53
C PHE A 202 14.03 11.88 20.91
N ASP A 203 12.71 11.95 20.78
CA ASP A 203 11.97 13.08 20.21
C ASP A 203 10.57 13.20 20.84
N PRO A 204 10.49 13.82 22.05
CA PRO A 204 9.22 13.99 22.76
C PRO A 204 8.19 14.82 21.95
N GLY A 205 8.65 15.88 21.26
CA GLY A 205 7.78 16.74 20.47
C GLY A 205 7.12 16.02 19.31
N LEU A 206 7.85 15.12 18.65
CA LEU A 206 7.29 14.27 17.61
C LEU A 206 6.24 13.31 18.18
N SER A 207 6.49 12.71 19.35
CA SER A 207 5.53 11.79 19.98
C SER A 207 4.21 12.50 20.30
N GLU A 208 4.25 13.72 20.87
CA GLU A 208 3.06 14.52 21.13
C GLU A 208 2.30 14.86 19.84
N SER A 209 3.01 15.25 18.78
CA SER A 209 2.38 15.55 17.48
C SER A 209 1.71 14.33 16.87
N LEU A 210 2.32 13.14 16.98
CA LEU A 210 1.74 11.89 16.49
C LEU A 210 0.49 11.47 17.26
N ASP A 211 0.49 11.63 18.59
CA ASP A 211 -0.66 11.34 19.43
C ASP A 211 -1.83 12.28 19.06
N GLU A 212 -1.56 13.56 18.82
CA GLU A 212 -2.56 14.54 18.39
C GLU A 212 -3.14 14.19 17.01
N VAL A 213 -2.31 13.80 16.04
CA VAL A 213 -2.75 13.35 14.70
C VAL A 213 -3.63 12.11 14.81
N VAL A 214 -3.24 11.11 15.61
CA VAL A 214 -4.02 9.87 15.81
C VAL A 214 -5.36 10.20 16.47
N ASP A 215 -5.37 11.05 17.49
CA ASP A 215 -6.59 11.47 18.18
C ASP A 215 -7.56 12.19 17.24
N GLN A 216 -7.07 13.09 16.39
CA GLN A 216 -7.89 13.78 15.39
C GLN A 216 -8.48 12.79 14.36
N ILE A 217 -7.66 11.92 13.78
CA ILE A 217 -8.12 10.95 12.78
C ILE A 217 -9.17 10.00 13.37
N THR A 218 -8.97 9.54 14.62
CA THR A 218 -9.83 8.54 15.27
C THR A 218 -10.98 9.13 16.07
N ALA A 219 -11.12 10.44 16.15
CA ALA A 219 -12.10 11.14 17.01
C ALA A 219 -13.53 10.61 16.92
N GLN A 220 -13.99 10.19 15.74
CA GLN A 220 -15.36 9.65 15.55
C GLN A 220 -15.49 8.16 15.93
N VAL A 221 -14.39 7.47 16.14
CA VAL A 221 -14.35 6.02 16.42
C VAL A 221 -13.74 5.68 17.78
N GLN A 222 -13.50 6.68 18.63
CA GLN A 222 -13.01 6.52 20.00
C GLN A 222 -14.11 6.00 20.95
N ASN A 223 -14.69 4.87 20.60
CA ASN A 223 -15.67 4.14 21.39
C ASN A 223 -15.52 2.62 21.12
N PRO A 224 -16.05 1.74 21.97
CA PRO A 224 -15.84 0.28 21.83
C PRO A 224 -16.25 -0.30 20.45
N ILE A 225 -17.33 0.21 19.85
CA ILE A 225 -17.79 -0.24 18.53
C ILE A 225 -16.83 0.28 17.45
N GLY A 226 -16.46 1.56 17.53
CA GLY A 226 -15.52 2.18 16.60
C GLY A 226 -14.15 1.51 16.64
N ALA A 227 -13.63 1.17 17.83
CA ALA A 227 -12.36 0.46 17.98
C ALA A 227 -12.40 -0.94 17.33
N VAL A 228 -13.51 -1.69 17.49
CA VAL A 228 -13.69 -2.98 16.84
C VAL A 228 -13.77 -2.83 15.32
N VAL A 229 -14.51 -1.84 14.82
CA VAL A 229 -14.62 -1.59 13.38
C VAL A 229 -13.29 -1.14 12.80
N LEU A 230 -12.56 -0.25 13.47
CA LEU A 230 -11.22 0.19 13.04
C LEU A 230 -10.26 -0.99 12.94
N GLY A 231 -10.14 -1.80 13.99
CA GLY A 231 -9.28 -2.96 13.99
C GLY A 231 -9.68 -4.03 12.97
N ALA A 232 -10.99 -4.31 12.82
CA ALA A 232 -11.48 -5.28 11.86
C ALA A 232 -11.32 -4.79 10.40
N SER A 233 -11.56 -3.51 10.12
CA SER A 233 -11.43 -2.95 8.77
C SER A 233 -9.98 -2.95 8.30
N ALA A 234 -9.05 -2.52 9.15
CA ALA A 234 -7.62 -2.59 8.88
C ALA A 234 -7.18 -4.05 8.75
N GLY A 235 -7.46 -4.90 9.75
CA GLY A 235 -7.03 -6.30 9.75
C GLY A 235 -7.54 -7.10 8.57
N ILE A 236 -8.80 -6.93 8.13
CA ILE A 236 -9.34 -7.66 6.98
C ILE A 236 -8.86 -7.06 5.66
N GLY A 237 -8.97 -5.74 5.50
CA GLY A 237 -8.67 -5.06 4.25
C GLY A 237 -7.18 -5.09 3.91
N GLU A 238 -6.35 -4.71 4.86
CA GLU A 238 -4.90 -4.64 4.68
C GLU A 238 -4.28 -6.02 4.56
N GLU A 239 -4.65 -6.98 5.41
CA GLU A 239 -4.15 -8.34 5.33
C GLU A 239 -4.53 -9.02 4.01
N ALA A 240 -5.74 -8.79 3.48
CA ALA A 240 -6.13 -9.32 2.18
C ALA A 240 -5.20 -8.83 1.05
N ILE A 241 -4.82 -7.55 1.06
CA ILE A 241 -3.90 -6.99 0.06
C ILE A 241 -2.46 -7.40 0.35
N PHE A 242 -1.93 -7.08 1.54
CA PHE A 242 -0.50 -7.20 1.79
C PHE A 242 -0.08 -8.66 1.96
N ARG A 243 -0.83 -9.44 2.75
CA ARG A 243 -0.49 -10.85 3.02
C ARG A 243 -1.12 -11.81 2.00
N GLY A 244 -2.36 -11.55 1.61
CA GLY A 244 -3.08 -12.41 0.66
C GLY A 244 -2.64 -12.21 -0.79
N ALA A 245 -2.60 -10.99 -1.31
CA ALA A 245 -2.35 -10.71 -2.71
C ALA A 245 -0.87 -10.47 -3.04
N LEU A 246 -0.17 -9.60 -2.30
CA LEU A 246 1.15 -9.12 -2.65
C LEU A 246 2.28 -10.03 -2.14
N GLN A 247 2.27 -10.42 -0.86
CA GLN A 247 3.37 -11.18 -0.25
C GLN A 247 3.67 -12.51 -0.96
N PRO A 248 2.67 -13.34 -1.35
CA PRO A 248 2.96 -14.59 -2.05
C PRO A 248 3.47 -14.43 -3.48
N ARG A 249 3.54 -13.19 -3.98
CA ARG A 249 4.03 -12.85 -5.33
C ARG A 249 5.36 -12.11 -5.31
N TYR A 250 5.52 -11.19 -4.35
CA TYR A 250 6.69 -10.30 -4.29
C TYR A 250 7.57 -10.54 -3.05
N GLY A 251 7.30 -11.59 -2.28
CA GLY A 251 7.99 -11.87 -1.01
C GLY A 251 7.52 -10.93 0.09
N ILE A 252 8.13 -11.03 1.28
CA ILE A 252 7.71 -10.27 2.46
C ILE A 252 8.19 -8.81 2.43
N ILE A 253 9.39 -8.55 1.91
CA ILE A 253 10.06 -7.25 2.01
C ILE A 253 9.30 -6.15 1.26
N ILE A 254 8.93 -6.37 0.00
CA ILE A 254 8.30 -5.33 -0.83
C ILE A 254 6.94 -4.91 -0.27
N PRO A 255 6.01 -5.83 0.06
CA PRO A 255 4.75 -5.45 0.69
C PRO A 255 4.92 -4.77 2.06
N SER A 256 5.88 -5.21 2.88
CA SER A 256 6.12 -4.59 4.18
C SER A 256 6.69 -3.17 4.05
N LEU A 257 7.58 -2.93 3.11
CA LEU A 257 8.05 -1.58 2.80
C LEU A 257 6.91 -0.68 2.28
N LEU A 258 6.05 -1.21 1.40
CA LEU A 258 4.88 -0.46 0.93
C LEU A 258 3.92 -0.16 2.09
N PHE A 259 3.63 -1.15 2.95
CA PHE A 259 2.79 -0.98 4.13
C PHE A 259 3.33 0.10 5.07
N MET A 260 4.62 0.03 5.41
CA MET A 260 5.29 1.05 6.21
C MET A 260 5.15 2.44 5.56
N MET A 261 5.47 2.57 4.28
CA MET A 261 5.50 3.86 3.60
C MET A 261 4.11 4.46 3.33
N LEU A 262 3.04 3.64 3.30
CA LEU A 262 1.66 4.13 3.30
C LEU A 262 1.34 4.99 4.55
N HIS A 263 2.00 4.70 5.66
CA HIS A 263 1.86 5.46 6.92
C HIS A 263 2.88 6.61 7.02
N GLY A 264 3.84 6.70 6.08
CA GLY A 264 4.87 7.73 6.06
C GLY A 264 4.35 9.16 6.10
N PRO A 265 3.27 9.52 5.37
CA PRO A 265 2.71 10.87 5.41
C PRO A 265 2.21 11.31 6.79
N GLN A 266 1.73 10.36 7.62
CA GLN A 266 1.26 10.65 8.98
C GLN A 266 2.40 10.66 10.01
N TYR A 267 3.37 9.76 9.86
CA TYR A 267 4.44 9.56 10.84
C TYR A 267 5.71 10.37 10.53
N GLY A 268 5.93 10.73 9.25
CA GLY A 268 7.24 11.20 8.81
C GLY A 268 8.29 10.08 8.82
N PHE A 269 9.54 10.41 8.49
CA PHE A 269 10.64 9.42 8.48
C PHE A 269 11.33 9.38 9.84
N ASN A 270 10.86 8.52 10.75
CA ASN A 270 11.32 8.43 12.14
C ASN A 270 11.34 6.99 12.67
N LEU A 271 11.69 6.82 13.95
CA LEU A 271 11.77 5.51 14.61
C LEU A 271 10.42 4.81 14.73
N ALA A 272 9.30 5.55 14.83
CA ALA A 272 7.96 4.96 14.88
C ALA A 272 7.62 4.27 13.54
N LEU A 273 8.00 4.89 12.42
CA LEU A 273 7.84 4.30 11.10
C LEU A 273 8.68 3.01 10.94
N LEU A 274 9.90 2.97 11.49
CA LEU A 274 10.72 1.76 11.51
C LEU A 274 10.12 0.68 12.42
N GLY A 275 9.49 1.07 13.53
CA GLY A 275 8.73 0.16 14.40
C GLY A 275 7.57 -0.49 13.64
N LEU A 276 6.86 0.29 12.81
CA LEU A 276 5.80 -0.21 11.95
C LEU A 276 6.31 -1.22 10.91
N LEU A 277 7.51 -1.00 10.34
CA LEU A 277 8.16 -1.99 9.48
C LEU A 277 8.42 -3.30 10.23
N ALA A 278 8.96 -3.23 11.44
CA ALA A 278 9.24 -4.43 12.25
C ALA A 278 7.97 -5.24 12.58
N VAL A 279 6.84 -4.55 12.78
CA VAL A 279 5.53 -5.21 13.00
C VAL A 279 4.96 -5.77 11.68
N SER A 280 5.30 -5.18 10.54
CA SER A 280 4.77 -5.59 9.24
C SER A 280 5.50 -6.80 8.62
N ILE A 281 6.68 -7.16 9.09
CA ILE A 281 7.47 -8.35 8.69
C ILE A 281 7.05 -9.57 9.49
#